data_43bba68d49fde6beaef0d4b5f00c3f4c
#
_entry.id   43bba68d49fde6beaef0d4b5f00c3f4c
#
_cell.length_a   1.000
_cell.length_b   1.000
_cell.length_c   1.000
_cell.angle_alpha   90.00
_cell.angle_beta   90.00
_cell.angle_gamma   90.00
#
_symmetry.space_group_name_H-M   'P 1'
#
loop_
_entity.id
_entity.type
_entity.pdbx_description
1 polymer ?
#
loop_
_entity_poly.entity_id
_entity_poly.type
_entity_poly.pdbx_seq_one_letter_code
_entity_poly.pdbx_strand_id
1 'polypeptide(L)'
;MDYAAASRVALIVYGIQTYVFTAIISIFDSAVKTKSSASPSGIDAELYRRILCSKNFVAEGKTLREEIATLTRNLLKFNYHPSLLEGYTACRLIPLDKNPGVKPIEVGEVLRRIIGKTTSAMFKGEIKEAAGPLQLCAGHSAGSEAAIHARVD
;
A
#
# COMPACT_ATOMS: atom_id res chain seq x y z
N MET A 1 20.20 -2.91 -26.70
CA MET A 1 19.66 -3.50 -25.46
C MET A 1 20.43 -2.83 -24.31
N ASP A 2 19.74 -2.05 -23.51
CA ASP A 2 20.39 -1.25 -22.45
C ASP A 2 20.67 -2.13 -21.23
N TYR A 3 21.93 -2.55 -21.09
CA TYR A 3 22.41 -3.39 -19.99
C TYR A 3 22.20 -2.72 -18.62
N ALA A 4 22.14 -1.40 -18.55
CA ALA A 4 21.88 -0.66 -17.32
C ALA A 4 20.44 -0.80 -16.85
N ALA A 5 19.48 -0.84 -17.77
CA ALA A 5 18.07 -1.10 -17.45
C ALA A 5 17.83 -2.54 -17.00
N ALA A 6 18.47 -3.51 -17.65
CA ALA A 6 18.40 -4.93 -17.27
C ALA A 6 19.03 -5.17 -15.87
N SER A 7 20.13 -4.50 -15.55
CA SER A 7 20.79 -4.59 -14.25
C SER A 7 19.95 -3.98 -13.12
N ARG A 8 19.25 -2.86 -13.38
CA ARG A 8 18.31 -2.25 -12.40
C ARG A 8 17.11 -3.14 -12.13
N VAL A 9 16.54 -3.75 -13.18
CA VAL A 9 15.44 -4.71 -13.03
C VAL A 9 15.89 -5.95 -12.27
N ALA A 10 17.09 -6.47 -12.54
CA ALA A 10 17.66 -7.60 -11.81
C ALA A 10 17.90 -7.28 -10.32
N LEU A 11 18.43 -6.10 -10.00
CA LEU A 11 18.61 -5.63 -8.61
C LEU A 11 17.27 -5.48 -7.88
N ILE A 12 16.24 -4.98 -8.54
CA ILE A 12 14.89 -4.90 -8.00
C ILE A 12 14.32 -6.31 -7.76
N VAL A 13 14.50 -7.25 -8.69
CA VAL A 13 13.99 -8.63 -8.58
C VAL A 13 14.76 -9.41 -7.49
N TYR A 14 16.08 -9.25 -7.37
CA TYR A 14 16.88 -9.83 -6.28
C TYR A 14 16.56 -9.19 -4.93
N GLY A 15 16.39 -7.89 -4.90
CA GLY A 15 15.94 -7.15 -3.72
C GLY A 15 14.57 -7.66 -3.23
N ILE A 16 13.61 -7.87 -4.12
CA ILE A 16 12.27 -8.39 -3.78
C ILE A 16 12.33 -9.77 -3.09
N GLN A 17 13.26 -10.63 -3.45
CA GLN A 17 13.43 -11.95 -2.78
C GLN A 17 13.94 -11.83 -1.34
N THR A 18 14.84 -10.89 -1.07
CA THR A 18 15.37 -10.63 0.28
C THR A 18 14.33 -9.93 1.18
N TYR A 19 13.37 -9.21 0.58
CA TYR A 19 12.35 -8.44 1.27
C TYR A 19 11.12 -9.23 1.74
N VAL A 20 10.97 -10.51 1.39
CA VAL A 20 9.77 -11.29 1.78
C VAL A 20 9.63 -11.35 3.30
N PHE A 21 10.72 -11.53 4.03
CA PHE A 21 10.67 -11.58 5.50
C PHE A 21 10.36 -10.21 6.11
N THR A 22 10.95 -9.14 5.58
CA THR A 22 10.67 -7.75 5.99
C THR A 22 9.24 -7.37 5.64
N ALA A 23 8.71 -7.84 4.49
CA ALA A 23 7.34 -7.64 4.08
C ALA A 23 6.33 -8.23 5.07
N ILE A 24 6.58 -9.43 5.60
CA ILE A 24 5.70 -10.09 6.57
C ILE A 24 5.57 -9.26 7.86
N ILE A 25 6.67 -8.72 8.36
CA ILE A 25 6.66 -7.83 9.55
C ILE A 25 5.94 -6.52 9.23
N SER A 26 6.23 -5.93 8.09
CA SER A 26 5.61 -4.68 7.65
C SER A 26 4.10 -4.82 7.38
N ILE A 27 3.63 -5.99 6.94
CA ILE A 27 2.20 -6.32 6.81
C ILE A 27 1.53 -6.30 8.18
N PHE A 28 2.14 -6.90 9.19
CA PHE A 28 1.64 -6.88 10.56
C PHE A 28 1.47 -5.43 11.06
N ASP A 29 2.53 -4.63 10.98
CA ASP A 29 2.50 -3.22 11.40
C ASP A 29 1.48 -2.40 10.62
N SER A 30 1.34 -2.65 9.32
CA SER A 30 0.38 -1.97 8.46
C SER A 30 -1.05 -2.35 8.80
N ALA A 31 -1.32 -3.62 9.13
CA ALA A 31 -2.62 -4.09 9.58
C ALA A 31 -3.03 -3.44 10.91
N VAL A 32 -2.12 -3.38 11.90
CA VAL A 32 -2.35 -2.73 13.19
C VAL A 32 -2.70 -1.24 13.01
N LYS A 33 -2.00 -0.54 12.13
CA LYS A 33 -2.18 0.90 11.89
C LYS A 33 -3.33 1.24 10.95
N THR A 34 -3.94 0.24 10.30
CA THR A 34 -5.05 0.50 9.39
C THR A 34 -6.37 0.58 10.16
N LYS A 35 -6.98 1.75 10.10
CA LYS A 35 -8.32 2.01 10.64
C LYS A 35 -9.23 2.33 9.46
N SER A 36 -10.29 1.55 9.26
CA SER A 36 -11.31 1.87 8.27
C SER A 36 -12.58 1.09 8.50
N SER A 37 -13.68 1.67 8.07
CA SER A 37 -14.97 0.99 7.91
C SER A 37 -14.89 -0.12 6.87
N ALA A 38 -15.90 -0.98 6.85
CA ALA A 38 -16.00 -2.08 5.91
C ALA A 38 -15.85 -1.61 4.45
N SER A 39 -15.05 -2.34 3.72
CA SER A 39 -14.81 -2.21 2.29
C SER A 39 -15.96 -2.79 1.46
N PRO A 40 -15.94 -2.72 0.11
CA PRO A 40 -16.95 -3.37 -0.73
C PRO A 40 -17.18 -4.85 -0.42
N SER A 41 -16.13 -5.59 -0.06
CA SER A 41 -16.23 -7.01 0.36
C SER A 41 -16.93 -7.24 1.71
N GLY A 42 -17.20 -6.18 2.47
CA GLY A 42 -17.73 -6.28 3.84
C GLY A 42 -16.66 -6.56 4.90
N ILE A 43 -15.43 -6.82 4.51
CA ILE A 43 -14.32 -7.07 5.43
C ILE A 43 -13.75 -5.73 5.92
N ASP A 44 -13.75 -5.54 7.24
CA ASP A 44 -13.19 -4.36 7.87
C ASP A 44 -11.74 -4.54 8.34
N ALA A 45 -11.13 -3.46 8.78
CA ALA A 45 -9.74 -3.48 9.26
C ALA A 45 -9.61 -4.26 10.59
N GLU A 46 -10.67 -4.35 11.38
CA GLU A 46 -10.66 -5.08 12.65
C GLU A 46 -10.55 -6.58 12.42
N LEU A 47 -11.27 -7.12 11.42
CA LEU A 47 -11.17 -8.54 11.07
C LEU A 47 -9.75 -8.90 10.63
N TYR A 48 -9.13 -8.09 9.75
CA TYR A 48 -7.72 -8.29 9.38
C TYR A 48 -6.80 -8.25 10.59
N ARG A 49 -7.00 -7.29 11.49
CA ARG A 49 -6.19 -7.17 12.71
C ARG A 49 -6.35 -8.37 13.63
N ARG A 50 -7.57 -8.87 13.80
CA ARG A 50 -7.84 -10.07 14.61
C ARG A 50 -7.15 -11.31 14.04
N ILE A 51 -7.18 -11.53 12.73
CA ILE A 51 -6.56 -12.70 12.11
C ILE A 51 -5.03 -12.53 12.05
N LEU A 52 -4.54 -11.38 11.57
CA LEU A 52 -3.11 -11.17 11.32
C LEU A 52 -2.29 -10.95 12.60
N CYS A 53 -2.89 -10.43 13.68
CA CYS A 53 -2.18 -9.92 14.85
C CYS A 53 -2.58 -10.58 16.17
N SER A 54 -3.64 -11.38 16.20
CA SER A 54 -4.11 -12.02 17.44
C SER A 54 -3.26 -13.22 17.83
N LYS A 55 -3.07 -13.38 19.13
CA LYS A 55 -2.41 -14.55 19.69
C LYS A 55 -3.24 -15.84 19.54
N ASN A 56 -4.54 -15.72 19.31
CA ASN A 56 -5.45 -16.86 19.14
C ASN A 56 -5.38 -17.49 17.72
N PHE A 57 -4.83 -16.77 16.75
CA PHE A 57 -4.73 -17.17 15.34
C PHE A 57 -3.28 -17.14 14.84
N VAL A 58 -2.35 -17.69 15.64
CA VAL A 58 -0.90 -17.57 15.32
C VAL A 58 -0.55 -18.28 14.02
N ALA A 59 -1.03 -19.50 13.82
CA ALA A 59 -0.73 -20.29 12.62
C ALA A 59 -1.43 -19.71 11.38
N GLU A 60 -2.74 -19.47 11.49
CA GLU A 60 -3.56 -18.90 10.42
C GLU A 60 -3.08 -17.50 10.04
N GLY A 61 -2.77 -16.67 11.03
CA GLY A 61 -2.24 -15.33 10.83
C GLY A 61 -0.86 -15.35 10.15
N LYS A 62 -0.01 -16.32 10.46
CA LYS A 62 1.27 -16.52 9.78
C LYS A 62 1.03 -16.86 8.31
N THR A 63 0.23 -17.88 8.04
CA THR A 63 -0.10 -18.31 6.67
C THR A 63 -0.71 -17.15 5.86
N LEU A 64 -1.67 -16.44 6.42
CA LEU A 64 -2.30 -15.30 5.73
C LEU A 64 -1.28 -14.17 5.43
N ARG A 65 -0.36 -13.89 6.34
CA ARG A 65 0.71 -12.90 6.07
C ARG A 65 1.64 -13.34 4.92
N GLU A 66 1.98 -14.63 4.86
CA GLU A 66 2.80 -15.21 3.79
C GLU A 66 2.08 -15.12 2.43
N GLU A 67 0.79 -15.39 2.39
CA GLU A 67 -0.03 -15.25 1.18
C GLU A 67 -0.18 -13.80 0.74
N ILE A 68 -0.40 -12.87 1.66
CA ILE A 68 -0.44 -11.43 1.34
C ILE A 68 0.92 -10.95 0.84
N ALA A 69 2.03 -11.42 1.42
CA ALA A 69 3.37 -11.08 0.94
C ALA A 69 3.62 -11.62 -0.48
N THR A 70 3.15 -12.83 -0.75
CA THR A 70 3.24 -13.45 -2.08
C THR A 70 2.38 -12.68 -3.10
N LEU A 71 1.14 -12.32 -2.75
CA LEU A 71 0.29 -11.48 -3.58
C LEU A 71 0.95 -10.12 -3.86
N THR A 72 1.48 -9.47 -2.82
CA THR A 72 2.18 -8.18 -2.96
C THR A 72 3.35 -8.28 -3.93
N ARG A 73 4.18 -9.31 -3.79
CA ARG A 73 5.30 -9.57 -4.68
C ARG A 73 4.84 -9.77 -6.12
N ASN A 74 3.77 -10.53 -6.32
CA ASN A 74 3.23 -10.80 -7.64
C ASN A 74 2.67 -9.52 -8.29
N LEU A 75 1.95 -8.70 -7.53
CA LEU A 75 1.44 -7.40 -8.00
C LEU A 75 2.58 -6.44 -8.41
N LEU A 76 3.72 -6.50 -7.74
CA LEU A 76 4.89 -5.67 -8.08
C LEU A 76 5.70 -6.22 -9.27
N LYS A 77 5.65 -7.52 -9.49
CA LYS A 77 6.49 -8.19 -10.49
C LYS A 77 5.81 -8.33 -11.85
N PHE A 78 4.51 -8.54 -11.87
CA PHE A 78 3.77 -8.87 -13.09
C PHE A 78 2.82 -7.75 -13.49
N ASN A 79 2.71 -7.51 -14.81
CA ASN A 79 1.68 -6.66 -15.36
C ASN A 79 0.40 -7.49 -15.56
N TYR A 80 -0.60 -7.22 -14.75
CA TYR A 80 -1.91 -7.86 -14.84
C TYR A 80 -2.85 -7.07 -15.76
N HIS A 81 -3.67 -7.78 -16.50
CA HIS A 81 -4.77 -7.13 -17.21
C HIS A 81 -5.74 -6.50 -16.19
N PRO A 82 -6.23 -5.25 -16.40
CA PRO A 82 -7.08 -4.57 -15.43
C PRO A 82 -8.30 -5.36 -14.96
N SER A 83 -8.92 -6.15 -15.85
CA SER A 83 -10.09 -6.99 -15.51
C SER A 83 -9.79 -8.03 -14.41
N LEU A 84 -8.56 -8.48 -14.29
CA LEU A 84 -8.17 -9.42 -13.21
C LEU A 84 -8.04 -8.75 -11.85
N LEU A 85 -7.96 -7.42 -11.83
CA LEU A 85 -7.79 -6.62 -10.62
C LEU A 85 -9.09 -5.90 -10.20
N GLU A 86 -10.21 -6.11 -10.87
CA GLU A 86 -11.47 -5.40 -10.59
C GLU A 86 -11.90 -5.53 -9.13
N GLY A 87 -11.91 -6.75 -8.58
CA GLY A 87 -12.23 -6.97 -7.17
C GLY A 87 -11.23 -6.32 -6.20
N TYR A 88 -9.95 -6.30 -6.56
CA TYR A 88 -8.90 -5.68 -5.76
C TYR A 88 -8.96 -4.15 -5.79
N THR A 89 -9.35 -3.57 -6.94
CA THR A 89 -9.46 -2.13 -7.14
C THR A 89 -10.83 -1.57 -6.81
N ALA A 90 -11.83 -2.44 -6.57
CA ALA A 90 -13.18 -2.03 -6.22
C ALA A 90 -13.20 -1.05 -5.05
N CYS A 91 -14.08 -0.06 -5.13
CA CYS A 91 -14.30 0.90 -4.07
C CYS A 91 -15.80 1.20 -3.91
N ARG A 92 -16.17 1.59 -2.69
CA ARG A 92 -17.49 2.12 -2.38
C ARG A 92 -17.41 3.63 -2.37
N LEU A 93 -18.32 4.29 -3.08
CA LEU A 93 -18.45 5.73 -3.06
C LEU A 93 -19.40 6.15 -1.92
N ILE A 94 -18.97 7.05 -1.09
CA ILE A 94 -19.77 7.69 -0.05
C ILE A 94 -19.92 9.16 -0.42
N PRO A 95 -21.13 9.64 -0.69
CA PRO A 95 -21.36 11.05 -0.93
C PRO A 95 -21.24 11.83 0.39
N LEU A 96 -20.42 12.87 0.41
CA LEU A 96 -20.40 13.85 1.48
C LEU A 96 -21.01 15.16 0.99
N ASP A 97 -21.95 15.68 1.76
CA ASP A 97 -22.51 17.00 1.49
C ASP A 97 -21.41 18.07 1.62
N LYS A 98 -21.32 18.88 0.58
CA LYS A 98 -20.45 20.05 0.54
C LYS A 98 -21.25 21.19 -0.04
N ASN A 99 -21.38 22.26 0.70
CA ASN A 99 -22.12 23.43 0.23
C ASN A 99 -21.22 24.37 -0.60
N PRO A 100 -21.43 24.54 -1.92
CA PRO A 100 -22.44 23.84 -2.75
C PRO A 100 -21.92 22.50 -3.27
N GLY A 101 -22.82 21.49 -3.36
CA GLY A 101 -22.60 20.23 -4.08
C GLY A 101 -22.28 19.03 -3.20
N VAL A 102 -21.83 17.95 -3.83
CA VAL A 102 -21.48 16.67 -3.19
C VAL A 102 -20.05 16.31 -3.53
N LYS A 103 -19.28 15.93 -2.52
CA LYS A 103 -17.92 15.37 -2.71
C LYS A 103 -17.95 13.86 -2.49
N PRO A 104 -17.69 13.03 -3.51
CA PRO A 104 -17.58 11.61 -3.33
C PRO A 104 -16.28 11.26 -2.58
N ILE A 105 -16.38 10.36 -1.61
CA ILE A 105 -15.23 9.72 -0.96
C ILE A 105 -15.18 8.26 -1.38
N GLU A 106 -14.03 7.82 -1.87
CA GLU A 106 -13.78 6.43 -2.19
C GLU A 106 -13.30 5.66 -0.96
N VAL A 107 -13.98 4.55 -0.68
CA VAL A 107 -13.56 3.57 0.32
C VAL A 107 -13.18 2.28 -0.40
N GLY A 108 -11.89 2.11 -0.67
CA GLY A 108 -11.36 0.92 -1.30
C GLY A 108 -11.14 -0.24 -0.33
N GLU A 109 -10.80 -1.41 -0.86
CA GLU A 109 -10.54 -2.62 -0.10
C GLU A 109 -9.48 -2.44 1.00
N VAL A 110 -9.74 -3.02 2.17
CA VAL A 110 -8.80 -2.96 3.30
C VAL A 110 -7.49 -3.64 2.96
N LEU A 111 -7.55 -4.78 2.27
CA LEU A 111 -6.37 -5.50 1.81
C LEU A 111 -5.48 -4.61 0.92
N ARG A 112 -6.08 -3.86 -0.03
CA ARG A 112 -5.34 -2.91 -0.87
C ARG A 112 -4.60 -1.85 -0.06
N ARG A 113 -5.21 -1.37 1.02
CA ARG A 113 -4.58 -0.39 1.92
C ARG A 113 -3.44 -0.98 2.73
N ILE A 114 -3.59 -2.22 3.21
CA ILE A 114 -2.51 -2.93 3.92
C ILE A 114 -1.32 -3.11 2.98
N ILE A 115 -1.56 -3.63 1.78
CA ILE A 115 -0.51 -3.82 0.75
C ILE A 115 0.14 -2.47 0.39
N GLY A 116 -0.66 -1.44 0.12
CA GLY A 116 -0.15 -0.11 -0.23
C GLY A 116 0.72 0.51 0.85
N LYS A 117 0.29 0.43 2.12
CA LYS A 117 1.10 0.90 3.26
C LYS A 117 2.39 0.11 3.42
N THR A 118 2.31 -1.22 3.27
CA THR A 118 3.47 -2.11 3.33
C THR A 118 4.49 -1.75 2.25
N THR A 119 4.04 -1.64 1.01
CA THR A 119 4.88 -1.26 -0.13
C THR A 119 5.50 0.13 0.07
N SER A 120 4.70 1.12 0.46
CA SER A 120 5.19 2.47 0.72
C SER A 120 6.21 2.53 1.87
N ALA A 121 6.05 1.72 2.90
CA ALA A 121 6.99 1.65 4.01
C ALA A 121 8.32 1.00 3.58
N MET A 122 8.24 -0.07 2.79
CA MET A 122 9.41 -0.80 2.31
C MET A 122 10.26 0.01 1.32
N PHE A 123 9.61 0.71 0.40
CA PHE A 123 10.27 1.44 -0.68
C PHE A 123 10.30 2.96 -0.46
N LYS A 124 10.18 3.40 0.79
CA LYS A 124 10.11 4.84 1.11
C LYS A 124 11.32 5.63 0.60
N GLY A 125 12.51 5.07 0.71
CA GLY A 125 13.76 5.69 0.23
C GLY A 125 13.77 5.85 -1.28
N GLU A 126 13.50 4.76 -1.98
CA GLU A 126 13.48 4.69 -3.43
C GLU A 126 12.36 5.56 -4.03
N ILE A 127 11.19 5.59 -3.40
CA ILE A 127 10.08 6.47 -3.82
C ILE A 127 10.47 7.93 -3.68
N LYS A 128 11.12 8.30 -2.56
CA LYS A 128 11.60 9.66 -2.34
C LYS A 128 12.65 10.08 -3.36
N GLU A 129 13.62 9.20 -3.64
CA GLU A 129 14.67 9.44 -4.62
C GLU A 129 14.09 9.56 -6.05
N ALA A 130 13.21 8.63 -6.44
CA ALA A 130 12.58 8.64 -7.76
C ALA A 130 11.64 9.84 -7.97
N ALA A 131 10.97 10.30 -6.92
CA ALA A 131 10.08 11.46 -6.97
C ALA A 131 10.84 12.78 -7.14
N GLY A 132 12.10 12.82 -6.70
CA GLY A 132 12.95 14.00 -6.80
C GLY A 132 12.60 15.12 -5.81
N PRO A 133 13.40 16.19 -5.78
CA PRO A 133 13.31 17.24 -4.75
C PRO A 133 12.05 18.11 -4.84
N LEU A 134 11.41 18.16 -6.01
CA LEU A 134 10.21 18.99 -6.22
C LEU A 134 8.91 18.31 -5.74
N GLN A 135 8.93 16.99 -5.47
CA GLN A 135 7.77 16.24 -5.01
C GLN A 135 7.76 16.16 -3.47
N LEU A 136 7.37 17.24 -2.85
CA LEU A 136 7.42 17.39 -1.39
C LEU A 136 6.54 16.39 -0.62
N CYS A 137 5.44 15.90 -1.22
CA CYS A 137 4.52 14.96 -0.58
C CYS A 137 4.98 13.49 -0.67
N ALA A 138 6.00 13.16 -1.46
CA ALA A 138 6.50 11.80 -1.64
C ALA A 138 7.57 11.44 -0.57
N GLY A 139 7.12 11.03 0.61
CA GLY A 139 7.99 10.52 1.67
C GLY A 139 8.76 11.57 2.47
N HIS A 140 8.55 12.86 2.24
CA HIS A 140 9.10 13.93 3.08
C HIS A 140 8.25 14.15 4.33
N SER A 141 8.90 14.35 5.49
CA SER A 141 8.23 14.84 6.69
C SER A 141 7.77 16.28 6.46
N ALA A 142 6.54 16.59 6.88
CA ALA A 142 5.94 17.93 6.71
C ALA A 142 5.91 18.44 5.24
N GLY A 143 5.88 17.53 4.25
CA GLY A 143 5.92 17.90 2.84
C GLY A 143 4.75 18.77 2.39
N SER A 144 3.54 18.57 2.93
CA SER A 144 2.37 19.43 2.69
C SER A 144 2.53 20.83 3.27
N GLU A 145 3.13 20.97 4.44
CA GLU A 145 3.45 22.25 5.07
C GLU A 145 4.52 22.99 4.27
N ALA A 146 5.57 22.27 3.86
CA ALA A 146 6.61 22.84 3.00
C ALA A 146 6.06 23.34 1.67
N ALA A 147 5.11 22.61 1.05
CA ALA A 147 4.44 23.03 -0.17
C ALA A 147 3.60 24.32 0.01
N ILE A 148 2.98 24.49 1.18
CA ILE A 148 2.22 25.69 1.51
C ILE A 148 3.18 26.90 1.66
N HIS A 149 4.29 26.73 2.37
CA HIS A 149 5.26 27.79 2.58
C HIS A 149 6.00 28.19 1.29
N ALA A 150 6.33 27.24 0.43
CA ALA A 150 6.96 27.54 -0.86
C ALA A 150 6.07 28.35 -1.83
N ARG A 151 4.78 28.52 -1.53
CA ARG A 151 3.83 29.27 -2.35
C ARG A 151 3.68 30.73 -1.92
N VAL A 152 4.31 31.13 -0.84
CA VAL A 152 4.14 32.47 -0.21
C VAL A 152 5.27 33.42 -0.62
N ASP A 153 6.35 32.91 -1.23
CA ASP A 153 7.46 33.69 -1.83
C ASP A 153 7.27 33.85 -3.35
#